data_4f1556139b4b3931c056615749a05549
#
_entry.id   4f1556139b4b3931c056615749a05549
#
_cell.length_a   1.000
_cell.length_b   1.000
_cell.length_c   1.000
_cell.angle_alpha   90.00
_cell.angle_beta   90.00
_cell.angle_gamma   90.00
#
_symmetry.space_group_name_H-M   'P 1'
#
loop_
_entity.id
_entity.type
_entity.pdbx_description
1 polymer ?
#
loop_
_entity_poly.entity_id
_entity_poly.type
_entity_poly.pdbx_seq_one_letter_code
_entity_poly.pdbx_strand_id
1 'polypeptide(L)'
;MWPRRLALFRARRSIWTVLFSITVLIGAGCAGQTTPSSGRPVEGGIATFAEPANTTPNYIFPFMSTEYFSVTTVSDLQQLMYRPLYWFGDNGQPVLNDRLSLADYPTFSDNNRTVTVKLRDYAWSDNTKVTADGIVFWINMMKAEKINWAVYVPGGIPDDIDSVTADSPNQVTLHLNKNYSAKWFLYNELSQVTPLPHAWDRTATGVSDCEHNVGDCTAVYNYLTDQAKSINSYATNPLWQVVDGPWRLKSFNADGNISFIPNRFYSGPNKPHLAQFDEAPFSDNAAEYNVLRSGDNSIQVGYLPPEDAPAKPDNQKVGHNPLENNYTLDRWYSFAVNYFVLNSHNPKVGATFKQQYFRQALESLVDQQSIIKAAAHGYGATTNGPVPTTPTNPYASGETEPNPFTYDPDRARKLLADHGWSTPRDGVGSCERPGTGPGQCGPGVAAGAQLAFQVMYSSGSPRITLSMQQLQSSATKAGIKLDLRGAPFNTVIGTAIPCDAGKPDCNWEIGNWGGGWVFAPDFYPTGEQIFGTGAGSNQGSFSDPELDRLIVATQHSDSPEALQAYARYGSQTVPVIWQPSVDYQETEIANNLKGVTPQSPYLNITPEDWYYVK
;
A
#
# COMPACT_ATOMS: atom_id res chain seq x y z
N MET A 1 -51.86 -32.91 -22.08
CA MET A 1 -52.33 -33.32 -23.45
C MET A 1 -51.21 -32.92 -24.42
N TRP A 2 -50.59 -33.92 -24.96
CA TRP A 2 -49.70 -33.94 -26.12
C TRP A 2 -50.56 -33.86 -27.40
N PRO A 3 -50.01 -33.65 -28.66
CA PRO A 3 -48.71 -34.04 -29.23
C PRO A 3 -48.04 -32.99 -30.21
N ARG A 4 -46.73 -33.07 -30.35
CA ARG A 4 -45.82 -33.59 -31.44
C ARG A 4 -46.10 -33.19 -32.90
N ARG A 5 -45.05 -32.69 -33.61
CA ARG A 5 -44.25 -33.28 -34.73
C ARG A 5 -43.32 -32.18 -35.31
N LEU A 6 -42.04 -32.34 -35.28
CA LEU A 6 -41.02 -32.88 -36.23
C LEU A 6 -41.32 -32.70 -37.74
N ALA A 7 -40.38 -32.06 -38.45
CA ALA A 7 -39.81 -32.54 -39.70
C ALA A 7 -38.54 -31.77 -40.11
N LEU A 8 -37.49 -32.51 -40.29
CA LEU A 8 -36.26 -32.24 -41.02
C LEU A 8 -36.49 -32.06 -42.50
N PHE A 9 -35.67 -31.27 -43.22
CA PHE A 9 -35.11 -31.72 -44.50
C PHE A 9 -33.80 -30.95 -44.86
N ARG A 10 -32.93 -31.72 -45.48
CA ARG A 10 -31.54 -31.49 -45.88
C ARG A 10 -31.44 -30.90 -47.30
N ALA A 11 -30.34 -30.13 -47.53
CA ALA A 11 -29.31 -30.32 -48.55
C ALA A 11 -29.29 -29.46 -49.82
N ARG A 12 -28.08 -29.02 -50.07
CA ARG A 12 -27.24 -28.97 -51.29
C ARG A 12 -27.12 -27.67 -52.08
N ARG A 13 -25.85 -27.20 -52.01
CA ARG A 13 -24.92 -26.73 -53.07
C ARG A 13 -25.50 -26.07 -54.34
N SER A 14 -24.98 -24.86 -54.66
CA SER A 14 -24.12 -24.65 -55.83
C SER A 14 -23.66 -23.20 -55.97
N ILE A 15 -22.44 -23.07 -56.41
CA ILE A 15 -21.61 -21.93 -56.77
C ILE A 15 -22.22 -21.18 -57.97
N TRP A 16 -22.12 -19.84 -58.03
CA TRP A 16 -21.78 -19.07 -59.26
C TRP A 16 -21.34 -17.67 -58.90
N THR A 17 -20.16 -17.32 -59.43
CA THR A 17 -19.46 -16.05 -59.41
C THR A 17 -20.02 -15.13 -60.48
N VAL A 18 -20.29 -13.85 -60.17
CA VAL A 18 -20.30 -12.78 -61.17
C VAL A 18 -19.80 -11.49 -60.54
N LEU A 19 -18.74 -10.94 -61.08
CA LEU A 19 -18.25 -9.59 -60.89
C LEU A 19 -19.23 -8.54 -61.42
N PHE A 20 -19.47 -7.49 -60.69
CA PHE A 20 -19.84 -6.20 -61.25
C PHE A 20 -19.21 -5.07 -60.41
N SER A 21 -18.31 -4.33 -61.05
CA SER A 21 -17.68 -3.10 -60.51
C SER A 21 -18.68 -1.94 -60.65
N ILE A 22 -18.95 -1.26 -59.56
CA ILE A 22 -19.53 0.11 -59.63
C ILE A 22 -18.73 0.98 -58.66
N THR A 23 -17.99 1.94 -59.25
CA THR A 23 -17.30 3.03 -58.54
C THR A 23 -18.33 4.08 -58.17
N VAL A 24 -18.49 4.31 -56.86
CA VAL A 24 -19.16 5.51 -56.36
C VAL A 24 -18.18 6.26 -55.45
N LEU A 25 -17.71 7.40 -55.92
CA LEU A 25 -17.00 8.38 -55.08
C LEU A 25 -18.03 9.05 -54.16
N ILE A 26 -17.90 8.83 -52.87
CA ILE A 26 -18.49 9.74 -51.86
C ILE A 26 -17.33 10.15 -50.94
N GLY A 27 -17.04 11.46 -50.97
CA GLY A 27 -16.09 12.06 -50.04
C GLY A 27 -16.58 11.95 -48.62
N ALA A 28 -15.84 11.25 -47.77
CA ALA A 28 -15.99 11.24 -46.34
C ALA A 28 -14.81 11.96 -45.73
N GLY A 29 -15.11 13.04 -45.00
CA GLY A 29 -14.13 13.79 -44.23
C GLY A 29 -13.42 12.88 -43.25
N CYS A 30 -12.11 12.88 -43.28
CA CYS A 30 -11.23 12.23 -42.29
C CYS A 30 -11.39 12.95 -40.96
N ALA A 31 -12.23 12.40 -40.07
CA ALA A 31 -11.97 12.55 -38.66
C ALA A 31 -10.80 11.61 -38.35
N GLY A 32 -9.62 12.18 -38.17
CA GLY A 32 -8.42 11.44 -37.83
C GLY A 32 -8.60 10.78 -36.48
N GLN A 33 -8.87 9.46 -36.49
CA GLN A 33 -8.51 8.64 -35.37
C GLN A 33 -6.98 8.56 -35.37
N THR A 34 -6.34 9.30 -34.48
CA THR A 34 -4.94 9.08 -34.14
C THR A 34 -4.81 7.69 -33.53
N THR A 35 -4.50 6.71 -34.35
CA THR A 35 -3.90 5.45 -33.85
C THR A 35 -2.64 5.83 -33.08
N PRO A 36 -2.47 5.34 -31.84
CA PRO A 36 -1.20 5.54 -31.12
C PRO A 36 -0.08 5.01 -32.03
N SER A 37 0.88 5.86 -32.36
CA SER A 37 2.06 5.41 -33.09
C SER A 37 2.80 4.42 -32.18
N SER A 38 2.81 3.15 -32.53
CA SER A 38 3.69 2.14 -31.95
C SER A 38 5.13 2.41 -32.40
N GLY A 39 5.73 3.47 -31.86
CA GLY A 39 7.14 3.77 -32.04
C GLY A 39 7.95 2.61 -31.47
N ARG A 40 8.99 2.18 -32.20
CA ARG A 40 9.91 1.17 -31.66
C ARG A 40 10.67 1.75 -30.48
N PRO A 41 10.93 0.95 -29.41
CA PRO A 41 11.79 1.36 -28.32
C PRO A 41 13.14 1.90 -28.83
N VAL A 42 13.57 3.01 -28.23
CA VAL A 42 14.89 3.59 -28.46
C VAL A 42 15.76 3.22 -27.27
N GLU A 43 16.89 2.59 -27.53
CA GLU A 43 17.85 2.24 -26.49
C GLU A 43 18.60 3.48 -26.00
N GLY A 44 18.81 3.57 -24.69
CA GLY A 44 19.51 4.67 -24.04
C GLY A 44 18.58 5.80 -23.58
N GLY A 45 19.18 6.93 -23.28
CA GLY A 45 18.47 8.07 -22.66
C GLY A 45 18.44 8.00 -21.13
N ILE A 46 18.00 9.09 -20.53
CA ILE A 46 17.82 9.24 -19.08
C ILE A 46 16.36 9.55 -18.83
N ALA A 47 15.73 8.84 -17.90
CA ALA A 47 14.41 9.21 -17.42
C ALA A 47 14.52 9.63 -15.94
N THR A 48 13.90 10.76 -15.62
CA THR A 48 13.84 11.32 -14.26
C THR A 48 12.42 11.17 -13.72
N PHE A 49 12.33 10.57 -12.54
CA PHE A 49 11.13 10.46 -11.71
C PHE A 49 11.18 11.54 -10.63
N ALA A 50 10.11 12.29 -10.46
CA ALA A 50 9.97 13.25 -9.37
C ALA A 50 9.49 12.53 -8.11
N GLU A 51 10.30 12.58 -7.06
CA GLU A 51 9.90 12.09 -5.74
C GLU A 51 8.75 12.94 -5.18
N PRO A 52 7.80 12.35 -4.46
CA PRO A 52 6.80 13.12 -3.73
C PRO A 52 7.46 14.11 -2.77
N ALA A 53 6.91 15.31 -2.68
CA ALA A 53 7.53 16.41 -1.91
C ALA A 53 7.86 16.01 -0.47
N ASN A 54 9.06 16.35 -0.02
CA ASN A 54 9.61 16.04 1.30
C ASN A 54 9.69 14.54 1.63
N THR A 55 9.76 13.70 0.61
CA THR A 55 10.05 12.27 0.76
C THR A 55 11.35 11.95 0.04
N THR A 56 12.23 11.17 0.65
CA THR A 56 13.46 10.68 0.04
C THR A 56 13.78 9.30 0.60
N PRO A 57 14.26 8.36 -0.23
CA PRO A 57 14.79 7.09 0.27
C PRO A 57 15.92 7.35 1.28
N ASN A 58 15.91 6.63 2.39
CA ASN A 58 16.87 6.89 3.47
C ASN A 58 17.49 5.63 4.08
N TYR A 59 17.17 4.45 3.54
CA TYR A 59 17.71 3.19 4.07
C TYR A 59 17.85 2.13 2.99
N ILE A 60 19.07 1.59 2.81
CA ILE A 60 19.38 0.68 1.70
C ILE A 60 19.24 -0.81 2.03
N PHE A 61 19.43 -1.20 3.31
CA PHE A 61 19.33 -2.59 3.72
C PHE A 61 17.87 -3.02 3.81
N PRO A 62 17.40 -4.04 3.07
CA PRO A 62 15.98 -4.37 2.98
C PRO A 62 15.36 -4.93 4.26
N PHE A 63 16.16 -5.38 5.23
CA PHE A 63 15.69 -5.72 6.57
C PHE A 63 15.73 -4.49 7.47
N MET A 64 14.58 -3.89 7.75
CA MET A 64 14.51 -2.57 8.39
C MET A 64 13.46 -2.49 9.49
N SER A 65 13.69 -1.56 10.42
CA SER A 65 12.73 -1.18 11.45
C SER A 65 11.67 -0.21 10.92
N THR A 66 10.59 -0.01 11.67
CA THR A 66 9.49 0.90 11.33
C THR A 66 9.95 2.34 11.05
N GLU A 67 11.07 2.77 11.65
CA GLU A 67 11.66 4.10 11.44
C GLU A 67 12.02 4.37 9.97
N TYR A 68 12.43 3.33 9.22
CA TYR A 68 12.87 3.44 7.83
C TYR A 68 11.84 2.89 6.82
N PHE A 69 10.75 2.32 7.33
CA PHE A 69 9.75 1.67 6.48
C PHE A 69 8.84 2.70 5.82
N SER A 70 9.09 2.97 4.54
CA SER A 70 8.30 3.88 3.71
C SER A 70 8.20 3.37 2.28
N VAL A 71 7.18 3.82 1.55
CA VAL A 71 7.02 3.53 0.11
C VAL A 71 8.28 3.94 -0.64
N THR A 72 8.77 5.16 -0.43
CA THR A 72 9.95 5.70 -1.11
C THR A 72 11.19 4.84 -0.85
N THR A 73 11.44 4.41 0.39
CA THR A 73 12.58 3.53 0.71
C THR A 73 12.43 2.15 0.08
N VAL A 74 11.24 1.55 0.15
CA VAL A 74 11.01 0.18 -0.36
C VAL A 74 10.92 0.15 -1.87
N SER A 75 10.02 0.94 -2.45
CA SER A 75 9.65 0.85 -3.86
C SER A 75 10.61 1.58 -4.78
N ASP A 76 11.09 2.77 -4.35
CA ASP A 76 11.87 3.65 -5.22
C ASP A 76 13.38 3.45 -5.03
N LEU A 77 13.83 2.73 -3.98
CA LEU A 77 15.24 2.36 -3.83
C LEU A 77 15.46 0.85 -3.78
N GLN A 78 14.91 0.18 -2.73
CA GLN A 78 15.32 -1.21 -2.44
C GLN A 78 14.85 -2.18 -3.52
N GLN A 79 13.61 -2.10 -3.99
CA GLN A 79 13.05 -3.03 -4.99
C GLN A 79 13.61 -2.82 -6.41
N LEU A 80 14.21 -1.67 -6.70
CA LEU A 80 14.96 -1.47 -7.93
C LEU A 80 16.27 -2.28 -7.94
N MET A 81 16.84 -2.48 -6.75
CA MET A 81 18.16 -3.12 -6.55
C MET A 81 18.05 -4.57 -6.09
N TYR A 82 17.12 -4.87 -5.20
CA TYR A 82 16.94 -6.16 -4.55
C TYR A 82 15.52 -6.66 -4.80
N ARG A 83 15.38 -7.71 -5.60
CA ARG A 83 14.07 -8.26 -5.91
C ARG A 83 13.55 -9.10 -4.74
N PRO A 84 12.30 -8.88 -4.28
CA PRO A 84 11.67 -9.77 -3.32
C PRO A 84 11.45 -11.15 -3.96
N LEU A 85 11.32 -12.17 -3.13
CA LEU A 85 11.08 -13.55 -3.57
C LEU A 85 9.84 -13.63 -4.48
N TYR A 86 8.78 -12.90 -4.12
CA TYR A 86 7.55 -12.77 -4.90
C TYR A 86 7.23 -11.30 -5.15
N TRP A 87 6.96 -10.97 -6.40
CA TRP A 87 6.57 -9.63 -6.83
C TRP A 87 5.05 -9.53 -6.92
N PHE A 88 4.50 -8.45 -6.42
CA PHE A 88 3.07 -8.18 -6.48
C PHE A 88 2.77 -6.93 -7.29
N GLY A 89 1.59 -6.90 -7.91
CA GLY A 89 1.18 -5.89 -8.86
C GLY A 89 1.40 -6.36 -10.31
N ASP A 90 0.30 -6.65 -11.01
CA ASP A 90 0.32 -7.01 -12.43
C ASP A 90 -0.82 -6.31 -13.17
N ASN A 91 -0.47 -5.59 -14.25
CA ASN A 91 -1.44 -4.87 -15.09
C ASN A 91 -2.41 -3.98 -14.30
N GLY A 92 -1.92 -3.27 -13.28
CA GLY A 92 -2.72 -2.41 -12.40
C GLY A 92 -3.61 -3.15 -11.41
N GLN A 93 -3.45 -4.48 -11.29
CA GLN A 93 -4.21 -5.33 -10.35
C GLN A 93 -3.36 -5.73 -9.15
N PRO A 94 -3.94 -5.81 -7.94
CA PRO A 94 -3.25 -6.21 -6.73
C PRO A 94 -3.12 -7.74 -6.64
N VAL A 95 -2.39 -8.33 -7.55
CA VAL A 95 -2.19 -9.79 -7.67
C VAL A 95 -0.71 -10.12 -7.83
N LEU A 96 -0.36 -11.40 -7.58
CA LEU A 96 0.98 -11.91 -7.82
C LEU A 96 1.38 -11.70 -9.28
N ASN A 97 2.56 -11.10 -9.49
CA ASN A 97 3.21 -11.01 -10.79
C ASN A 97 4.23 -12.15 -10.91
N ASP A 98 3.77 -13.27 -11.46
CA ASP A 98 4.61 -14.44 -11.64
C ASP A 98 5.87 -14.15 -12.48
N ARG A 99 5.75 -13.28 -13.48
CA ARG A 99 6.82 -12.94 -14.40
C ARG A 99 8.01 -12.23 -13.74
N LEU A 100 7.74 -11.35 -12.76
CA LEU A 100 8.77 -10.58 -12.05
C LEU A 100 9.26 -11.24 -10.76
N SER A 101 8.62 -12.34 -10.32
CA SER A 101 9.00 -13.09 -9.13
C SER A 101 10.29 -13.88 -9.34
N LEU A 102 11.11 -14.00 -8.27
CA LEU A 102 12.35 -14.80 -8.27
C LEU A 102 12.09 -16.31 -8.24
N ALA A 103 10.89 -16.72 -7.81
CA ALA A 103 10.52 -18.11 -7.67
C ALA A 103 9.26 -18.46 -8.48
N ASP A 104 9.08 -19.75 -8.76
CA ASP A 104 7.83 -20.29 -9.24
C ASP A 104 6.77 -20.28 -8.13
N TYR A 105 5.48 -20.41 -8.49
CA TYR A 105 4.41 -20.51 -7.49
C TYR A 105 4.73 -21.65 -6.51
N PRO A 106 4.69 -21.43 -5.18
CA PRO A 106 5.10 -22.43 -4.21
C PRO A 106 4.17 -23.65 -4.22
N THR A 107 4.74 -24.82 -3.95
CA THR A 107 3.97 -26.06 -3.80
C THR A 107 3.64 -26.28 -2.32
N PHE A 108 2.35 -26.43 -2.02
CA PHE A 108 1.85 -26.73 -0.70
C PHE A 108 1.50 -28.23 -0.59
N SER A 109 1.93 -28.88 0.47
CA SER A 109 1.68 -30.30 0.77
C SER A 109 1.47 -30.51 2.25
N ASP A 110 1.16 -31.74 2.68
CA ASP A 110 0.90 -32.08 4.09
C ASP A 110 -0.15 -31.13 4.72
N ASN A 111 -1.29 -30.98 4.06
CA ASN A 111 -2.34 -30.04 4.48
C ASN A 111 -1.80 -28.61 4.70
N ASN A 112 -1.02 -28.12 3.75
CA ASN A 112 -0.34 -26.81 3.75
C ASN A 112 0.68 -26.60 4.90
N ARG A 113 1.14 -27.67 5.54
CA ARG A 113 2.21 -27.58 6.56
C ARG A 113 3.62 -27.68 5.99
N THR A 114 3.74 -28.07 4.74
CA THR A 114 5.01 -28.11 4.01
C THR A 114 4.92 -27.25 2.78
N VAL A 115 5.82 -26.29 2.66
CA VAL A 115 5.87 -25.33 1.55
C VAL A 115 7.20 -25.48 0.83
N THR A 116 7.16 -25.85 -0.44
CA THR A 116 8.36 -25.97 -1.29
C THR A 116 8.40 -24.81 -2.26
N VAL A 117 9.47 -24.04 -2.23
CA VAL A 117 9.75 -22.91 -3.11
C VAL A 117 10.89 -23.27 -4.04
N LYS A 118 10.68 -23.09 -5.34
CA LYS A 118 11.70 -23.32 -6.38
C LYS A 118 12.10 -22.01 -7.02
N LEU A 119 13.37 -21.65 -6.86
CA LEU A 119 13.96 -20.45 -7.46
C LEU A 119 14.15 -20.63 -8.97
N ARG A 120 13.96 -19.53 -9.69
CA ARG A 120 14.34 -19.35 -11.08
C ARG A 120 15.81 -19.04 -11.19
N ASP A 121 16.35 -19.09 -12.42
CA ASP A 121 17.77 -18.86 -12.67
C ASP A 121 18.11 -17.36 -12.65
N TYR A 122 18.25 -16.79 -11.46
CA TYR A 122 18.68 -15.41 -11.25
C TYR A 122 20.15 -15.34 -10.81
N ALA A 123 20.78 -14.21 -11.08
CA ALA A 123 22.16 -13.94 -10.70
C ALA A 123 22.31 -12.57 -10.05
N TRP A 124 23.19 -12.48 -9.09
CA TRP A 124 23.67 -11.22 -8.54
C TRP A 124 24.55 -10.45 -9.54
N SER A 125 24.76 -9.17 -9.30
CA SER A 125 25.56 -8.29 -10.16
C SER A 125 27.05 -8.64 -10.21
N ASP A 126 27.53 -9.50 -9.32
CA ASP A 126 28.87 -10.10 -9.34
C ASP A 126 28.92 -11.43 -10.11
N ASN A 127 27.82 -11.83 -10.76
CA ASN A 127 27.63 -13.07 -11.50
C ASN A 127 27.56 -14.35 -10.64
N THR A 128 27.44 -14.24 -9.33
CA THR A 128 27.07 -15.38 -8.47
C THR A 128 25.58 -15.67 -8.62
N LYS A 129 25.14 -16.89 -8.31
CA LYS A 129 23.73 -17.26 -8.42
C LYS A 129 22.95 -16.82 -7.17
N VAL A 130 21.68 -16.45 -7.38
CA VAL A 130 20.70 -16.38 -6.29
C VAL A 130 20.34 -17.82 -5.91
N THR A 131 20.52 -18.18 -4.65
CA THR A 131 20.35 -19.57 -4.19
C THR A 131 19.35 -19.68 -3.05
N ALA A 132 18.95 -20.90 -2.74
CA ALA A 132 18.09 -21.24 -1.60
C ALA A 132 18.70 -20.80 -0.26
N ASP A 133 20.04 -20.80 -0.15
CA ASP A 133 20.74 -20.33 1.07
C ASP A 133 20.46 -18.85 1.35
N GLY A 134 20.27 -18.03 0.30
CA GLY A 134 19.87 -16.63 0.45
C GLY A 134 18.47 -16.45 1.07
N ILE A 135 17.56 -17.38 0.82
CA ILE A 135 16.24 -17.43 1.49
C ILE A 135 16.42 -17.87 2.94
N VAL A 136 17.22 -18.92 3.18
CA VAL A 136 17.52 -19.39 4.54
C VAL A 136 18.17 -18.28 5.37
N PHE A 137 19.10 -17.54 4.78
CA PHE A 137 19.75 -16.39 5.40
C PHE A 137 18.72 -15.33 5.86
N TRP A 138 17.77 -14.96 5.00
CA TRP A 138 16.69 -14.04 5.38
C TRP A 138 15.88 -14.56 6.57
N ILE A 139 15.43 -15.81 6.50
CA ILE A 139 14.59 -16.41 7.55
C ILE A 139 15.37 -16.55 8.88
N ASN A 140 16.66 -16.92 8.83
CA ASN A 140 17.51 -16.97 10.00
C ASN A 140 17.70 -15.59 10.64
N MET A 141 17.89 -14.56 9.82
CA MET A 141 17.96 -13.18 10.29
C MET A 141 16.65 -12.74 10.94
N MET A 142 15.49 -13.07 10.35
CA MET A 142 14.19 -12.83 10.97
C MET A 142 14.07 -13.57 12.32
N LYS A 143 14.49 -14.82 12.42
CA LYS A 143 14.46 -15.58 13.69
C LYS A 143 15.31 -14.92 14.79
N ALA A 144 16.43 -14.32 14.42
CA ALA A 144 17.31 -13.63 15.38
C ALA A 144 16.79 -12.23 15.75
N GLU A 145 16.20 -11.49 14.80
CA GLU A 145 15.98 -10.06 14.90
C GLU A 145 14.53 -9.62 14.58
N LYS A 146 13.54 -10.52 14.73
CA LYS A 146 12.14 -10.28 14.35
C LYS A 146 11.53 -8.99 14.89
N ILE A 147 11.90 -8.57 16.11
CA ILE A 147 11.41 -7.32 16.71
C ILE A 147 11.93 -6.06 16.00
N ASN A 148 12.99 -6.20 15.22
CA ASN A 148 13.57 -5.14 14.39
C ASN A 148 13.04 -5.16 12.95
N TRP A 149 12.12 -6.09 12.62
CA TRP A 149 11.43 -6.14 11.34
C TRP A 149 10.13 -5.32 11.41
N ALA A 150 10.01 -4.30 10.56
CA ALA A 150 8.95 -3.31 10.60
C ALA A 150 7.52 -3.87 10.59
N VAL A 151 7.32 -4.99 9.92
CA VAL A 151 5.98 -5.60 9.71
C VAL A 151 5.83 -6.93 10.46
N TYR A 152 6.68 -7.19 11.45
CA TYR A 152 6.54 -8.38 12.27
C TYR A 152 5.24 -8.36 13.08
N VAL A 153 4.52 -9.48 13.02
CA VAL A 153 3.34 -9.75 13.85
C VAL A 153 3.58 -11.02 14.65
N PRO A 154 3.33 -11.03 15.96
CA PRO A 154 3.47 -12.26 16.78
C PRO A 154 2.64 -13.41 16.21
N GLY A 155 3.31 -14.54 15.92
CA GLY A 155 2.69 -15.73 15.34
C GLY A 155 2.68 -15.80 13.81
N GLY A 156 3.07 -14.73 13.10
CA GLY A 156 3.41 -14.72 11.67
C GLY A 156 4.90 -15.03 11.46
N ILE A 157 5.43 -14.81 10.27
CA ILE A 157 6.85 -15.09 9.98
C ILE A 157 7.78 -14.30 10.93
N PRO A 158 8.78 -14.93 11.56
CA PRO A 158 9.24 -16.32 11.41
C PRO A 158 8.65 -17.31 12.42
N ASP A 159 7.68 -16.89 13.26
CA ASP A 159 7.15 -17.72 14.37
C ASP A 159 6.29 -18.89 13.86
N ASP A 160 5.76 -18.81 12.66
CA ASP A 160 4.97 -19.82 11.98
C ASP A 160 5.84 -20.91 11.31
N ILE A 161 7.17 -20.70 11.21
CA ILE A 161 8.12 -21.61 10.58
C ILE A 161 8.88 -22.43 11.62
N ASP A 162 8.56 -23.74 11.74
CA ASP A 162 9.29 -24.69 12.57
C ASP A 162 10.72 -24.89 12.04
N SER A 163 10.85 -25.12 10.73
CA SER A 163 12.16 -25.30 10.10
C SER A 163 12.18 -24.86 8.65
N VAL A 164 13.37 -24.49 8.18
CA VAL A 164 13.67 -24.15 6.78
C VAL A 164 14.93 -24.90 6.36
N THR A 165 14.90 -25.48 5.15
CA THR A 165 16.02 -26.28 4.62
C THR A 165 16.24 -25.97 3.15
N ALA A 166 17.47 -25.63 2.77
CA ALA A 166 17.89 -25.61 1.38
C ALA A 166 18.10 -27.04 0.89
N ASP A 167 17.14 -27.59 0.13
CA ASP A 167 17.20 -28.97 -0.41
C ASP A 167 18.21 -29.09 -1.54
N SER A 168 18.39 -28.01 -2.26
CA SER A 168 19.34 -27.85 -3.38
C SER A 168 19.63 -26.35 -3.59
N PRO A 169 20.59 -25.97 -4.42
CA PRO A 169 20.86 -24.54 -4.67
C PRO A 169 19.67 -23.72 -5.16
N ASN A 170 18.64 -24.34 -5.74
CA ASN A 170 17.46 -23.65 -6.26
C ASN A 170 16.14 -24.11 -5.62
N GLN A 171 16.17 -24.81 -4.50
CA GLN A 171 14.95 -25.25 -3.84
C GLN A 171 15.09 -25.16 -2.31
N VAL A 172 14.09 -24.59 -1.68
CA VAL A 172 13.95 -24.53 -0.23
C VAL A 172 12.62 -25.12 0.19
N THR A 173 12.63 -25.86 1.29
CA THR A 173 11.42 -26.39 1.94
C THR A 173 11.26 -25.77 3.33
N LEU A 174 10.06 -25.26 3.60
CA LEU A 174 9.64 -24.74 4.90
C LEU A 174 8.65 -25.74 5.52
N HIS A 175 8.83 -26.05 6.80
CA HIS A 175 7.85 -26.76 7.61
C HIS A 175 7.20 -25.79 8.58
N LEU A 176 5.86 -25.74 8.55
CA LEU A 176 5.06 -24.79 9.31
C LEU A 176 4.52 -25.45 10.57
N ASN A 177 4.40 -24.67 11.66
CA ASN A 177 3.90 -25.13 12.95
C ASN A 177 2.41 -25.50 12.93
N LYS A 178 1.65 -24.95 11.96
CA LYS A 178 0.22 -25.20 11.75
C LYS A 178 -0.08 -25.30 10.25
N ASN A 179 -1.32 -25.63 9.92
CA ASN A 179 -1.82 -25.49 8.57
C ASN A 179 -2.30 -24.05 8.37
N TYR A 180 -1.87 -23.44 7.28
CA TYR A 180 -2.29 -22.08 6.88
C TYR A 180 -2.94 -22.10 5.50
N SER A 181 -3.72 -21.05 5.19
CA SER A 181 -4.17 -20.78 3.83
C SER A 181 -2.97 -20.63 2.90
N ALA A 182 -2.96 -21.34 1.80
CA ALA A 182 -1.87 -21.23 0.82
C ALA A 182 -1.78 -19.80 0.26
N LYS A 183 -2.94 -19.16 0.05
CA LYS A 183 -3.01 -17.79 -0.42
C LYS A 183 -2.47 -16.82 0.61
N TRP A 184 -2.93 -16.90 1.85
CA TRP A 184 -2.44 -16.02 2.92
C TRP A 184 -0.93 -16.17 3.10
N PHE A 185 -0.42 -17.40 3.21
CA PHE A 185 1.00 -17.64 3.42
C PHE A 185 1.87 -17.11 2.28
N LEU A 186 1.41 -17.26 1.02
CA LEU A 186 2.11 -16.68 -0.13
C LEU A 186 2.09 -15.14 -0.11
N TYR A 187 0.93 -14.55 0.15
CA TYR A 187 0.69 -13.12 -0.03
C TYR A 187 1.14 -12.28 1.17
N ASN A 188 1.18 -12.86 2.39
CA ASN A 188 1.49 -12.09 3.60
C ASN A 188 2.77 -12.56 4.30
N GLU A 189 3.20 -13.81 4.11
CA GLU A 189 4.40 -14.34 4.75
C GLU A 189 5.58 -14.45 3.77
N LEU A 190 5.43 -15.20 2.68
CA LEU A 190 6.49 -15.32 1.68
C LEU A 190 6.78 -14.02 0.92
N SER A 191 5.81 -13.13 0.84
CA SER A 191 5.96 -11.77 0.28
C SER A 191 6.97 -10.91 1.04
N GLN A 192 7.22 -11.22 2.31
CA GLN A 192 8.17 -10.50 3.17
C GLN A 192 9.63 -10.95 2.94
N VAL A 193 9.83 -12.01 2.15
CA VAL A 193 11.16 -12.59 1.96
C VAL A 193 11.89 -11.90 0.82
N THR A 194 13.05 -11.36 1.11
CA THR A 194 14.02 -10.88 0.12
C THR A 194 15.30 -11.70 0.26
N PRO A 195 15.66 -12.56 -0.71
CA PRO A 195 16.89 -13.34 -0.63
C PRO A 195 18.10 -12.43 -0.42
N LEU A 196 19.00 -12.81 0.50
CA LEU A 196 20.21 -12.06 0.78
C LEU A 196 21.41 -12.66 0.04
N PRO A 197 22.34 -11.83 -0.47
CA PRO A 197 23.56 -12.35 -1.12
C PRO A 197 24.54 -12.89 -0.07
N HIS A 198 25.21 -14.00 -0.40
CA HIS A 198 26.27 -14.57 0.46
C HIS A 198 27.35 -13.54 0.86
N ALA A 199 27.63 -12.56 0.00
CA ALA A 199 28.58 -11.49 0.28
C ALA A 199 28.21 -10.64 1.52
N TRP A 200 26.97 -10.67 1.97
CA TRP A 200 26.50 -9.99 3.18
C TRP A 200 26.60 -10.83 4.47
N ASP A 201 26.88 -12.13 4.36
CA ASP A 201 27.08 -12.98 5.53
C ASP A 201 28.46 -12.74 6.15
N ARG A 202 28.57 -11.60 6.80
CA ARG A 202 29.82 -11.11 7.37
C ARG A 202 29.61 -10.11 8.51
N THR A 203 30.68 -9.91 9.25
CA THR A 203 30.80 -8.88 10.28
C THR A 203 32.00 -7.95 9.96
N ALA A 204 32.27 -6.98 10.81
CA ALA A 204 33.45 -6.12 10.69
C ALA A 204 34.78 -6.92 10.77
N THR A 205 34.77 -8.11 11.36
CA THR A 205 35.96 -8.96 11.55
C THR A 205 36.14 -10.02 10.48
N GLY A 206 35.19 -10.19 9.56
CA GLY A 206 35.27 -11.16 8.47
C GLY A 206 33.98 -11.86 8.13
N VAL A 207 34.08 -12.99 7.45
CA VAL A 207 32.94 -13.85 7.04
C VAL A 207 32.27 -14.42 8.29
N SER A 208 30.97 -14.59 8.25
CA SER A 208 30.10 -15.18 9.27
C SER A 208 29.41 -16.45 8.72
N ASP A 209 28.45 -17.00 9.42
CA ASP A 209 27.70 -18.19 9.03
C ASP A 209 26.20 -18.08 9.38
N CYS A 210 25.62 -16.87 9.25
CA CYS A 210 24.19 -16.66 9.48
C CYS A 210 23.32 -17.45 8.48
N GLU A 211 23.82 -17.68 7.26
CA GLU A 211 23.15 -18.53 6.28
C GLU A 211 22.80 -19.92 6.86
N HIS A 212 23.63 -20.46 7.77
CA HIS A 212 23.43 -21.79 8.33
C HIS A 212 23.23 -21.81 9.85
N ASN A 213 23.54 -20.71 10.54
CA ASN A 213 23.52 -20.62 12.00
C ASN A 213 22.82 -19.33 12.47
N VAL A 214 21.60 -19.45 12.98
CA VAL A 214 20.83 -18.32 13.55
C VAL A 214 21.61 -17.56 14.63
N GLY A 215 22.47 -18.24 15.39
CA GLY A 215 23.28 -17.63 16.47
C GLY A 215 24.25 -16.55 15.99
N ASP A 216 24.66 -16.56 14.72
CA ASP A 216 25.57 -15.61 14.13
C ASP A 216 24.83 -14.38 13.53
N CYS A 217 23.51 -14.47 13.33
CA CYS A 217 22.74 -13.48 12.58
C CYS A 217 22.65 -12.12 13.27
N THR A 218 22.60 -12.05 14.61
CA THR A 218 22.60 -10.77 15.33
C THR A 218 23.85 -9.94 15.04
N ALA A 219 25.04 -10.59 14.96
CA ALA A 219 26.27 -9.88 14.65
C ALA A 219 26.31 -9.37 13.20
N VAL A 220 25.78 -10.17 12.27
CA VAL A 220 25.62 -9.80 10.85
C VAL A 220 24.62 -8.64 10.69
N TYR A 221 23.45 -8.76 11.33
CA TYR A 221 22.43 -7.70 11.34
C TYR A 221 23.00 -6.36 11.84
N ASN A 222 23.67 -6.37 12.98
CA ASN A 222 24.27 -5.17 13.54
C ASN A 222 25.29 -4.54 12.58
N TYR A 223 26.13 -5.37 11.95
CA TYR A 223 27.11 -4.90 10.97
C TYR A 223 26.41 -4.27 9.75
N LEU A 224 25.46 -4.94 9.14
CA LEU A 224 24.74 -4.45 7.95
C LEU A 224 23.94 -3.17 8.27
N THR A 225 23.30 -3.12 9.43
CA THR A 225 22.56 -1.95 9.90
C THR A 225 23.49 -0.76 10.11
N ASP A 226 24.67 -0.95 10.68
CA ASP A 226 25.66 0.13 10.84
C ASP A 226 26.20 0.61 9.48
N GLN A 227 26.40 -0.28 8.53
CA GLN A 227 26.76 0.11 7.15
C GLN A 227 25.62 0.88 6.48
N ALA A 228 24.36 0.51 6.71
CA ALA A 228 23.19 1.16 6.12
C ALA A 228 22.90 2.56 6.70
N LYS A 229 23.42 2.91 7.86
CA LYS A 229 23.35 4.28 8.41
C LYS A 229 24.25 5.27 7.66
N SER A 230 25.20 4.77 6.87
CA SER A 230 26.19 5.59 6.15
C SER A 230 25.68 5.96 4.75
N ILE A 231 24.64 6.80 4.67
CA ILE A 231 23.94 7.18 3.43
C ILE A 231 24.90 7.60 2.32
N ASN A 232 25.89 8.44 2.62
CA ASN A 232 26.87 8.95 1.64
C ASN A 232 27.77 7.87 1.02
N SER A 233 27.75 6.65 1.56
CA SER A 233 28.54 5.54 1.05
C SER A 233 27.75 4.56 0.16
N TYR A 234 26.44 4.70 0.01
CA TYR A 234 25.61 3.72 -0.66
C TYR A 234 26.11 3.36 -2.07
N ALA A 235 26.43 4.35 -2.88
CA ALA A 235 26.91 4.12 -4.24
C ALA A 235 28.36 3.59 -4.33
N THR A 236 29.16 3.69 -3.27
CA THR A 236 30.58 3.33 -3.25
C THR A 236 30.90 2.12 -2.38
N ASN A 237 30.03 1.77 -1.43
CA ASN A 237 30.23 0.60 -0.58
C ASN A 237 29.99 -0.70 -1.39
N PRO A 238 30.99 -1.59 -1.50
CA PRO A 238 30.87 -2.82 -2.28
C PRO A 238 29.72 -3.73 -1.83
N LEU A 239 29.30 -3.69 -0.57
CA LEU A 239 28.16 -4.46 -0.07
C LEU A 239 26.91 -4.14 -0.87
N TRP A 240 26.58 -2.87 -1.00
CA TRP A 240 25.34 -2.42 -1.65
C TRP A 240 25.37 -2.49 -3.17
N GLN A 241 26.54 -2.80 -3.76
CA GLN A 241 26.67 -3.00 -5.19
C GLN A 241 26.38 -4.44 -5.65
N VAL A 242 26.19 -5.40 -4.71
CA VAL A 242 25.75 -6.76 -5.00
C VAL A 242 24.23 -6.78 -5.03
N VAL A 243 23.65 -6.73 -6.21
CA VAL A 243 22.21 -6.58 -6.47
C VAL A 243 21.72 -7.64 -7.45
N ASP A 244 20.47 -8.09 -7.34
CA ASP A 244 19.81 -9.01 -8.27
C ASP A 244 18.66 -8.34 -9.05
N GLY A 245 18.33 -7.09 -8.72
CA GLY A 245 17.38 -6.26 -9.45
C GLY A 245 17.94 -5.70 -10.77
N PRO A 246 17.10 -5.03 -11.58
CA PRO A 246 17.48 -4.46 -12.87
C PRO A 246 18.44 -3.26 -12.77
N TRP A 247 18.52 -2.64 -11.61
CA TRP A 247 19.25 -1.41 -11.39
C TRP A 247 20.29 -1.55 -10.28
N ARG A 248 21.33 -0.72 -10.35
CA ARG A 248 22.29 -0.51 -9.28
C ARG A 248 22.63 0.98 -9.16
N LEU A 249 23.03 1.41 -7.99
CA LEU A 249 23.37 2.80 -7.75
C LEU A 249 24.60 3.23 -8.56
N LYS A 250 24.47 4.37 -9.24
CA LYS A 250 25.56 5.16 -9.80
C LYS A 250 25.97 6.26 -8.82
N SER A 251 25.00 6.96 -8.25
CA SER A 251 25.19 7.96 -7.21
C SER A 251 23.99 7.98 -6.26
N PHE A 252 24.26 8.36 -5.01
CA PHE A 252 23.25 8.58 -3.99
C PHE A 252 23.67 9.79 -3.16
N ASN A 253 22.84 10.82 -3.12
CA ASN A 253 23.08 12.02 -2.32
C ASN A 253 22.05 12.09 -1.18
N ALA A 254 22.48 12.57 -0.02
CA ALA A 254 21.61 12.69 1.14
C ALA A 254 20.47 13.71 0.96
N ASP A 255 20.54 14.56 -0.07
CA ASP A 255 19.47 15.48 -0.46
C ASP A 255 18.37 14.81 -1.28
N GLY A 256 18.52 13.50 -1.62
CA GLY A 256 17.56 12.71 -2.38
C GLY A 256 17.81 12.65 -3.88
N ASN A 257 18.85 13.29 -4.41
CA ASN A 257 19.24 13.09 -5.81
C ASN A 257 19.90 11.73 -5.97
N ILE A 258 19.25 10.82 -6.69
CA ILE A 258 19.69 9.44 -6.86
C ILE A 258 19.80 9.13 -8.35
N SER A 259 20.84 8.41 -8.74
CA SER A 259 21.00 7.91 -10.11
C SER A 259 21.27 6.42 -10.11
N PHE A 260 20.58 5.72 -11.00
CA PHE A 260 20.75 4.29 -11.22
C PHE A 260 21.24 4.00 -12.64
N ILE A 261 22.02 2.94 -12.77
CA ILE A 261 22.45 2.38 -14.06
C ILE A 261 22.03 0.91 -14.16
N PRO A 262 21.84 0.38 -15.37
CA PRO A 262 21.47 -1.01 -15.57
C PRO A 262 22.43 -2.01 -14.92
N ASN A 263 21.87 -3.00 -14.25
CA ASN A 263 22.58 -4.20 -13.83
C ASN A 263 22.75 -5.15 -15.02
N ARG A 264 23.98 -5.36 -15.49
CA ARG A 264 24.28 -6.20 -16.67
C ARG A 264 23.91 -7.68 -16.46
N PHE A 265 23.90 -8.14 -15.22
CA PHE A 265 23.61 -9.53 -14.85
C PHE A 265 22.15 -9.75 -14.44
N TYR A 266 21.33 -8.71 -14.45
CA TYR A 266 19.91 -8.87 -14.16
C TYR A 266 19.30 -9.96 -15.02
N SER A 267 18.67 -10.96 -14.37
CA SER A 267 18.16 -12.16 -15.04
C SER A 267 16.67 -12.09 -15.37
N GLY A 268 15.98 -11.06 -14.89
CA GLY A 268 14.53 -10.88 -15.12
C GLY A 268 14.17 -10.65 -16.59
N PRO A 269 12.88 -10.70 -16.92
CA PRO A 269 12.38 -10.78 -18.29
C PRO A 269 12.63 -9.51 -19.11
N ASN A 270 12.57 -8.34 -18.46
CA ASN A 270 12.72 -7.04 -19.13
C ASN A 270 14.04 -6.41 -18.71
N LYS A 271 14.93 -6.22 -19.69
CA LYS A 271 16.18 -5.49 -19.44
C LYS A 271 15.92 -4.00 -19.60
N PRO A 272 16.52 -3.14 -18.76
CA PRO A 272 16.38 -1.70 -18.90
C PRO A 272 16.74 -1.21 -20.31
N HIS A 273 15.83 -0.49 -20.94
CA HIS A 273 16.10 0.22 -22.20
C HIS A 273 16.82 1.54 -21.94
N LEU A 274 16.60 2.16 -20.78
CA LEU A 274 17.24 3.40 -20.38
C LEU A 274 18.72 3.17 -20.05
N ALA A 275 19.57 4.13 -20.39
CA ALA A 275 20.97 4.13 -19.96
C ALA A 275 21.13 4.55 -18.49
N GLN A 276 20.16 5.31 -17.98
CA GLN A 276 20.13 5.82 -16.62
C GLN A 276 18.70 6.12 -16.19
N PHE A 277 18.40 5.85 -14.94
CA PHE A 277 17.19 6.26 -14.26
C PHE A 277 17.57 7.18 -13.10
N ASP A 278 16.93 8.33 -13.01
CA ASP A 278 17.20 9.33 -11.97
C ASP A 278 15.95 9.60 -11.12
N GLU A 279 16.15 9.85 -9.84
CA GLU A 279 15.15 10.36 -8.92
C GLU A 279 15.53 11.77 -8.50
N ALA A 280 14.56 12.68 -8.56
CA ALA A 280 14.73 14.09 -8.24
C ALA A 280 13.86 14.48 -7.04
N PRO A 281 14.44 14.94 -5.93
CA PRO A 281 13.71 15.37 -4.74
C PRO A 281 13.16 16.79 -4.93
N PHE A 282 12.03 17.06 -4.27
CA PHE A 282 11.41 18.39 -4.23
C PHE A 282 11.05 18.79 -2.80
N SER A 283 11.22 20.07 -2.47
CA SER A 283 10.87 20.62 -1.16
C SER A 283 9.36 20.80 -0.98
N ASP A 284 8.65 20.99 -2.08
CA ASP A 284 7.20 21.16 -2.11
C ASP A 284 6.64 20.87 -3.51
N ASN A 285 5.33 20.64 -3.57
CA ASN A 285 4.62 20.33 -4.81
C ASN A 285 4.70 21.46 -5.85
N ALA A 286 4.72 22.72 -5.40
CA ALA A 286 4.76 23.85 -6.32
C ALA A 286 6.12 23.95 -7.04
N ALA A 287 7.21 23.57 -6.36
CA ALA A 287 8.54 23.54 -6.97
C ALA A 287 8.60 22.49 -8.09
N GLU A 288 8.08 21.28 -7.85
CA GLU A 288 7.98 20.23 -8.87
C GLU A 288 7.09 20.65 -10.04
N TYR A 289 5.87 21.12 -9.76
CA TYR A 289 4.92 21.54 -10.79
C TYR A 289 5.43 22.71 -11.65
N ASN A 290 6.22 23.62 -11.08
CA ASN A 290 6.85 24.70 -11.85
C ASN A 290 7.87 24.15 -12.87
N VAL A 291 8.59 23.08 -12.54
CA VAL A 291 9.49 22.40 -13.49
C VAL A 291 8.68 21.76 -14.63
N LEU A 292 7.63 21.01 -14.32
CA LEU A 292 6.75 20.42 -15.35
C LEU A 292 6.17 21.49 -16.28
N ARG A 293 5.68 22.61 -15.73
CA ARG A 293 5.09 23.71 -16.51
C ARG A 293 6.11 24.46 -17.39
N SER A 294 7.40 24.42 -17.01
CA SER A 294 8.44 25.08 -17.81
C SER A 294 8.61 24.42 -19.17
N GLY A 295 8.27 23.13 -19.28
CA GLY A 295 8.41 22.33 -20.50
C GLY A 295 9.86 22.04 -20.89
N ASP A 296 10.80 22.15 -19.96
CA ASP A 296 12.24 21.90 -20.22
C ASP A 296 12.59 20.43 -20.32
N ASN A 297 11.61 19.53 -20.06
CA ASN A 297 11.76 18.08 -20.08
C ASN A 297 12.85 17.53 -19.13
N SER A 298 13.11 18.21 -18.04
CA SER A 298 14.03 17.70 -17.02
C SER A 298 13.40 16.58 -16.16
N ILE A 299 12.07 16.52 -16.11
CA ILE A 299 11.29 15.45 -15.46
C ILE A 299 10.48 14.72 -16.52
N GLN A 300 10.53 13.39 -16.54
CA GLN A 300 9.76 12.54 -17.44
C GLN A 300 8.54 11.92 -16.79
N VAL A 301 8.59 11.69 -15.48
CA VAL A 301 7.43 11.24 -14.69
C VAL A 301 7.36 12.12 -13.45
N GLY A 302 6.34 12.94 -13.38
CA GLY A 302 6.05 13.83 -12.28
C GLY A 302 4.56 13.77 -11.93
N TYR A 303 4.04 14.78 -11.24
CA TYR A 303 2.64 14.77 -10.80
C TYR A 303 2.03 16.16 -10.72
N LEU A 304 0.71 16.23 -10.86
CA LEU A 304 -0.05 17.43 -10.57
C LEU A 304 -0.31 17.51 -9.06
N PRO A 305 -0.04 18.66 -8.42
CA PRO A 305 -0.52 18.91 -7.08
C PRO A 305 -2.05 18.76 -7.00
N PRO A 306 -2.61 18.21 -5.92
CA PRO A 306 -4.06 18.06 -5.79
C PRO A 306 -4.84 19.36 -5.97
N GLU A 307 -4.25 20.51 -5.56
CA GLU A 307 -4.82 21.84 -5.72
C GLU A 307 -4.84 22.37 -7.16
N ASP A 308 -3.95 21.87 -8.01
CA ASP A 308 -3.83 22.23 -9.43
C ASP A 308 -4.44 21.17 -10.35
N ALA A 309 -4.83 20.03 -9.79
CA ALA A 309 -5.44 18.95 -10.56
C ALA A 309 -6.79 19.39 -11.17
N PRO A 310 -7.01 19.16 -12.47
CA PRO A 310 -8.26 19.53 -13.12
C PRO A 310 -9.42 18.69 -12.56
N ALA A 311 -10.57 19.34 -12.29
CA ALA A 311 -11.75 18.62 -11.81
C ALA A 311 -12.09 17.45 -12.75
N LYS A 312 -12.20 16.24 -12.19
CA LYS A 312 -12.52 15.05 -12.94
C LYS A 312 -14.02 14.97 -13.20
N PRO A 313 -14.47 14.92 -14.46
CA PRO A 313 -15.87 14.62 -14.76
C PRO A 313 -16.26 13.21 -14.32
N ASP A 314 -17.50 13.00 -13.89
CA ASP A 314 -17.99 11.72 -13.31
C ASP A 314 -17.74 10.50 -14.22
N ASN A 315 -17.81 10.69 -15.54
CA ASN A 315 -17.70 9.62 -16.53
C ASN A 315 -16.34 9.54 -17.21
N GLN A 316 -15.32 10.25 -16.72
CA GLN A 316 -13.98 10.26 -17.29
C GLN A 316 -12.95 9.74 -16.29
N LYS A 317 -11.85 9.18 -16.83
CA LYS A 317 -10.72 8.71 -16.03
C LYS A 317 -9.99 9.88 -15.38
N VAL A 318 -9.74 10.95 -16.15
CA VAL A 318 -9.04 12.18 -15.74
C VAL A 318 -9.77 13.41 -16.25
N GLY A 319 -9.50 14.59 -15.68
CA GLY A 319 -9.90 15.87 -16.20
C GLY A 319 -9.04 16.32 -17.41
N HIS A 320 -9.28 17.52 -17.90
CA HIS A 320 -8.47 18.09 -18.98
C HIS A 320 -7.05 18.40 -18.48
N ASN A 321 -6.05 17.75 -19.08
CA ASN A 321 -4.66 17.92 -18.65
C ASN A 321 -4.13 19.31 -19.03
N PRO A 322 -3.71 20.16 -18.08
CA PRO A 322 -3.12 21.46 -18.38
C PRO A 322 -1.75 21.37 -19.07
N LEU A 323 -1.08 20.19 -19.01
CA LEU A 323 0.24 19.93 -19.59
C LEU A 323 0.19 19.01 -20.82
N GLU A 324 -0.97 18.82 -21.45
CA GLU A 324 -1.20 17.84 -22.54
C GLU A 324 -0.25 17.97 -23.74
N ASN A 325 0.35 19.14 -23.96
CA ASN A 325 1.33 19.33 -25.03
C ASN A 325 2.61 18.50 -24.84
N ASN A 326 3.03 18.30 -23.59
CA ASN A 326 4.29 17.62 -23.24
C ASN A 326 4.06 16.32 -22.49
N TYR A 327 2.93 16.19 -21.80
CA TYR A 327 2.66 15.10 -20.87
C TYR A 327 1.28 14.48 -21.09
N THR A 328 1.17 13.22 -20.71
CA THR A 328 -0.10 12.48 -20.59
C THR A 328 -0.41 12.32 -19.12
N LEU A 329 -1.62 12.74 -18.70
CA LEU A 329 -2.09 12.60 -17.33
C LEU A 329 -2.64 11.19 -17.10
N ASP A 330 -2.16 10.53 -16.08
CA ASP A 330 -2.67 9.23 -15.61
C ASP A 330 -2.92 9.25 -14.10
N ARG A 331 -3.85 8.42 -13.63
CA ARG A 331 -4.18 8.27 -12.21
C ARG A 331 -3.40 7.12 -11.61
N TRP A 332 -2.71 7.37 -10.53
CA TRP A 332 -2.05 6.33 -9.77
C TRP A 332 -2.82 6.02 -8.49
N TYR A 333 -3.10 4.75 -8.29
CA TYR A 333 -3.86 4.24 -7.16
C TYR A 333 -2.93 3.56 -6.16
N SER A 334 -3.35 3.55 -4.88
CA SER A 334 -2.79 2.63 -3.90
C SER A 334 -3.83 1.56 -3.52
N PHE A 335 -3.39 0.32 -3.36
CA PHE A 335 -4.21 -0.73 -2.76
C PHE A 335 -4.20 -0.55 -1.25
N ALA A 336 -5.03 0.35 -0.78
CA ALA A 336 -4.99 0.87 0.57
C ALA A 336 -6.38 1.10 1.16
N VAL A 337 -6.44 1.15 2.48
CA VAL A 337 -7.55 1.71 3.24
C VAL A 337 -7.09 3.00 3.90
N ASN A 338 -7.90 4.05 3.85
CA ASN A 338 -7.58 5.33 4.46
C ASN A 338 -8.41 5.56 5.73
N TYR A 339 -7.74 6.02 6.79
CA TYR A 339 -8.37 6.17 8.10
C TYR A 339 -7.58 7.12 9.01
N PHE A 340 -8.20 7.50 10.12
CA PHE A 340 -7.49 8.05 11.26
C PHE A 340 -7.80 7.24 12.55
N VAL A 341 -6.93 7.35 13.52
CA VAL A 341 -6.92 6.47 14.69
C VAL A 341 -7.32 7.18 15.97
N LEU A 342 -7.96 6.42 16.86
CA LEU A 342 -8.37 6.82 18.21
C LEU A 342 -7.54 6.04 19.23
N ASN A 343 -6.86 6.73 20.14
CA ASN A 343 -6.06 6.06 21.16
C ASN A 343 -6.92 5.44 22.27
N SER A 344 -7.18 4.14 22.16
CA SER A 344 -7.96 3.38 23.15
C SER A 344 -7.26 3.25 24.51
N HIS A 345 -5.94 3.47 24.58
CA HIS A 345 -5.15 3.43 25.81
C HIS A 345 -4.96 4.80 26.46
N ASN A 346 -5.45 5.89 25.85
CA ASN A 346 -5.38 7.21 26.46
C ASN A 346 -6.06 7.22 27.83
N PRO A 347 -5.40 7.68 28.90
CA PRO A 347 -5.94 7.59 30.26
C PRO A 347 -7.18 8.46 30.51
N LYS A 348 -7.39 9.50 29.69
CA LYS A 348 -8.50 10.46 29.87
C LYS A 348 -9.69 10.12 28.99
N VAL A 349 -9.47 9.81 27.73
CA VAL A 349 -10.54 9.66 26.70
C VAL A 349 -10.65 8.25 26.14
N GLY A 350 -9.71 7.37 26.41
CA GLY A 350 -9.67 6.01 25.86
C GLY A 350 -10.91 5.18 26.19
N ALA A 351 -11.51 5.38 27.38
CA ALA A 351 -12.76 4.71 27.73
C ALA A 351 -13.92 5.09 26.79
N THR A 352 -13.99 6.35 26.34
CA THR A 352 -14.96 6.81 25.34
C THR A 352 -14.66 6.19 23.97
N PHE A 353 -13.39 6.14 23.54
CA PHE A 353 -12.98 5.59 22.26
C PHE A 353 -13.20 4.07 22.14
N LYS A 354 -13.18 3.34 23.26
CA LYS A 354 -13.55 1.92 23.30
C LYS A 354 -15.02 1.66 23.04
N GLN A 355 -15.91 2.66 23.17
CA GLN A 355 -17.33 2.48 22.93
C GLN A 355 -17.63 2.42 21.44
N GLN A 356 -18.16 1.29 20.96
CA GLN A 356 -18.48 1.10 19.55
C GLN A 356 -19.44 2.16 19.02
N TYR A 357 -20.52 2.47 19.77
CA TYR A 357 -21.48 3.49 19.37
C TYR A 357 -20.84 4.88 19.18
N PHE A 358 -19.79 5.21 19.96
CA PHE A 358 -19.07 6.47 19.81
C PHE A 358 -18.28 6.50 18.49
N ARG A 359 -17.57 5.41 18.16
CA ARG A 359 -16.85 5.31 16.89
C ARG A 359 -17.81 5.37 15.69
N GLN A 360 -18.98 4.69 15.78
CA GLN A 360 -20.03 4.74 14.75
C GLN A 360 -20.65 6.15 14.63
N ALA A 361 -20.82 6.87 15.74
CA ALA A 361 -21.27 8.26 15.72
C ALA A 361 -20.23 9.16 15.02
N LEU A 362 -18.95 8.99 15.35
CA LEU A 362 -17.86 9.77 14.75
C LEU A 362 -17.72 9.46 13.25
N GLU A 363 -17.83 8.19 12.84
CA GLU A 363 -17.83 7.76 11.44
C GLU A 363 -18.95 8.44 10.64
N SER A 364 -20.16 8.56 11.22
CA SER A 364 -21.29 9.25 10.59
C SER A 364 -21.10 10.77 10.43
N LEU A 365 -20.00 11.33 10.92
CA LEU A 365 -19.65 12.76 10.76
C LEU A 365 -18.63 13.01 9.65
N VAL A 366 -18.09 11.97 9.04
CA VAL A 366 -17.15 12.08 7.92
C VAL A 366 -17.92 12.15 6.61
N ASP A 367 -17.96 13.33 5.97
CA ASP A 367 -18.60 13.52 4.67
C ASP A 367 -17.61 13.17 3.54
N GLN A 368 -17.42 11.87 3.33
CA GLN A 368 -16.45 11.36 2.35
C GLN A 368 -16.73 11.88 0.93
N GLN A 369 -18.01 11.98 0.52
CA GLN A 369 -18.37 12.44 -0.83
C GLN A 369 -18.01 13.91 -1.04
N SER A 370 -18.30 14.76 -0.05
CA SER A 370 -17.93 16.17 -0.12
C SER A 370 -16.40 16.36 -0.12
N ILE A 371 -15.68 15.56 0.66
CA ILE A 371 -14.20 15.58 0.69
C ILE A 371 -13.65 15.19 -0.68
N ILE A 372 -14.12 14.09 -1.30
CA ILE A 372 -13.68 13.66 -2.64
C ILE A 372 -13.91 14.77 -3.66
N LYS A 373 -15.09 15.39 -3.63
CA LYS A 373 -15.46 16.42 -4.60
C LYS A 373 -14.70 17.73 -4.39
N ALA A 374 -14.61 18.21 -3.15
CA ALA A 374 -14.10 19.56 -2.85
C ALA A 374 -12.60 19.60 -2.59
N ALA A 375 -12.03 18.53 -1.99
CA ALA A 375 -10.63 18.51 -1.59
C ALA A 375 -9.75 17.57 -2.44
N ALA A 376 -10.36 16.67 -3.25
CA ALA A 376 -9.65 15.77 -4.16
C ALA A 376 -10.17 15.90 -5.61
N HIS A 377 -10.91 16.95 -5.95
CA HIS A 377 -11.39 17.28 -7.30
C HIS A 377 -12.05 16.11 -8.06
N GLY A 378 -12.64 15.14 -7.32
CA GLY A 378 -13.26 13.94 -7.86
C GLY A 378 -12.31 12.74 -7.98
N TYR A 379 -11.03 12.87 -7.61
CA TYR A 379 -10.04 11.80 -7.64
C TYR A 379 -10.03 11.05 -6.31
N GLY A 380 -10.83 10.00 -6.23
CA GLY A 380 -10.93 9.18 -5.03
C GLY A 380 -12.18 8.31 -5.02
N ALA A 381 -12.26 7.47 -4.00
CA ALA A 381 -13.40 6.59 -3.72
C ALA A 381 -13.69 6.59 -2.20
N THR A 382 -14.90 6.22 -1.83
CA THR A 382 -15.24 6.05 -0.41
C THR A 382 -14.59 4.78 0.15
N THR A 383 -14.11 4.85 1.39
CA THR A 383 -13.65 3.70 2.17
C THR A 383 -14.70 3.38 3.22
N ASN A 384 -15.18 2.14 3.25
CA ASN A 384 -16.29 1.75 4.12
C ASN A 384 -15.95 0.58 5.05
N GLY A 385 -14.69 0.12 5.03
CA GLY A 385 -14.25 -1.02 5.82
C GLY A 385 -12.79 -1.38 5.58
N PRO A 386 -12.34 -2.50 6.17
CA PRO A 386 -10.93 -2.85 6.23
C PRO A 386 -10.36 -3.46 4.95
N VAL A 387 -11.18 -3.74 3.94
CA VAL A 387 -10.74 -4.30 2.66
C VAL A 387 -10.85 -3.23 1.57
N PRO A 388 -9.78 -2.91 0.83
CA PRO A 388 -9.82 -1.93 -0.24
C PRO A 388 -10.80 -2.31 -1.35
N THR A 389 -11.50 -1.32 -1.89
CA THR A 389 -12.39 -1.50 -3.05
C THR A 389 -11.84 -0.85 -4.32
N THR A 390 -10.78 -0.07 -4.19
CA THR A 390 -10.10 0.64 -5.27
C THR A 390 -8.59 0.34 -5.20
N PRO A 391 -7.92 0.05 -6.35
CA PRO A 391 -8.54 -0.26 -7.66
C PRO A 391 -9.46 -1.47 -7.59
N THR A 392 -10.33 -1.68 -8.61
CA THR A 392 -11.15 -2.90 -8.70
C THR A 392 -10.25 -4.12 -8.55
N ASN A 393 -10.61 -5.02 -7.66
CA ASN A 393 -9.76 -6.13 -7.27
C ASN A 393 -10.58 -7.38 -6.89
N PRO A 394 -9.95 -8.56 -6.84
CA PRO A 394 -10.67 -9.82 -6.57
C PRO A 394 -11.09 -9.99 -5.10
N TYR A 395 -10.65 -9.12 -4.20
CA TYR A 395 -10.92 -9.21 -2.76
C TYR A 395 -12.15 -8.43 -2.34
N ALA A 396 -12.49 -7.38 -3.09
CA ALA A 396 -13.75 -6.67 -2.90
C ALA A 396 -14.91 -7.61 -3.28
N SER A 397 -15.76 -7.95 -2.33
CA SER A 397 -16.98 -8.69 -2.62
C SER A 397 -17.81 -7.90 -3.63
N GLY A 398 -18.35 -8.57 -4.66
CA GLY A 398 -19.17 -7.93 -5.70
C GLY A 398 -20.47 -7.28 -5.17
N GLU A 399 -20.80 -7.51 -3.91
CA GLU A 399 -21.74 -6.77 -3.11
C GLU A 399 -20.93 -5.89 -2.16
N THR A 400 -20.59 -4.68 -2.61
CA THR A 400 -20.18 -3.61 -1.68
C THR A 400 -21.36 -3.39 -0.75
N GLU A 401 -21.28 -3.95 0.47
CA GLU A 401 -22.21 -3.57 1.51
C GLU A 401 -22.22 -2.05 1.57
N PRO A 402 -23.39 -1.41 1.47
CA PRO A 402 -23.47 0.04 1.56
C PRO A 402 -22.83 0.48 2.88
N ASN A 403 -22.10 1.61 2.87
CA ASN A 403 -21.53 2.16 4.11
C ASN A 403 -22.62 2.21 5.19
N PRO A 404 -22.49 1.44 6.27
CA PRO A 404 -23.50 1.43 7.32
C PRO A 404 -23.60 2.78 8.06
N PHE A 405 -22.60 3.64 7.90
CA PHE A 405 -22.49 4.95 8.58
C PHE A 405 -22.28 6.09 7.58
N THR A 406 -23.23 6.26 6.67
CA THR A 406 -23.23 7.43 5.77
C THR A 406 -23.29 8.73 6.56
N TYR A 407 -22.78 9.82 5.97
CA TYR A 407 -22.78 11.14 6.58
C TYR A 407 -24.19 11.57 7.06
N ASP A 408 -24.35 11.66 8.37
CA ASP A 408 -25.59 12.04 9.03
C ASP A 408 -25.31 12.57 10.46
N PRO A 409 -25.07 13.88 10.62
CA PRO A 409 -24.83 14.48 11.95
C PRO A 409 -26.00 14.34 12.92
N ASP A 410 -27.26 14.29 12.44
CA ASP A 410 -28.41 14.10 13.31
C ASP A 410 -28.48 12.67 13.84
N ARG A 411 -28.15 11.68 13.03
CA ARG A 411 -27.98 10.29 13.47
C ARG A 411 -26.86 10.17 14.50
N ALA A 412 -25.71 10.79 14.26
CA ALA A 412 -24.60 10.79 15.21
C ALA A 412 -25.02 11.37 16.56
N ARG A 413 -25.68 12.53 16.56
CA ARG A 413 -26.22 13.18 17.76
C ARG A 413 -27.23 12.30 18.51
N LYS A 414 -28.14 11.69 17.77
CA LYS A 414 -29.12 10.77 18.34
C LYS A 414 -28.46 9.55 18.99
N LEU A 415 -27.47 8.96 18.32
CA LEU A 415 -26.75 7.79 18.85
C LEU A 415 -26.04 8.11 20.17
N LEU A 416 -25.41 9.27 20.28
CA LEU A 416 -24.80 9.73 21.52
C LEU A 416 -25.87 9.96 22.62
N ALA A 417 -26.98 10.62 22.30
CA ALA A 417 -28.05 10.87 23.25
C ALA A 417 -28.71 9.57 23.76
N ASP A 418 -28.92 8.60 22.89
CA ASP A 418 -29.43 7.26 23.22
C ASP A 418 -28.53 6.53 24.24
N HIS A 419 -27.20 6.85 24.23
CA HIS A 419 -26.21 6.30 25.16
C HIS A 419 -25.86 7.24 26.33
N GLY A 420 -26.76 8.15 26.68
CA GLY A 420 -26.67 8.91 27.95
C GLY A 420 -25.75 10.12 27.91
N TRP A 421 -25.43 10.62 26.74
CA TRP A 421 -24.72 11.89 26.56
C TRP A 421 -25.71 13.05 26.39
N SER A 422 -25.45 14.19 27.02
CA SER A 422 -26.03 15.42 26.54
C SER A 422 -25.43 15.81 25.20
N THR A 423 -26.24 16.34 24.30
CA THR A 423 -25.78 16.69 22.93
C THR A 423 -26.32 18.08 22.54
N PRO A 424 -25.85 19.15 23.23
CA PRO A 424 -26.28 20.52 22.92
C PRO A 424 -25.81 20.91 21.51
N ARG A 425 -26.64 21.65 20.76
CA ARG A 425 -26.29 22.08 19.37
C ARG A 425 -25.14 23.10 19.35
N ASP A 426 -25.04 23.94 20.37
CA ASP A 426 -24.04 25.02 20.46
C ASP A 426 -23.14 24.84 21.70
N GLY A 427 -22.73 23.59 21.97
CA GLY A 427 -21.91 23.30 23.15
C GLY A 427 -21.22 21.94 23.06
N VAL A 428 -20.57 21.58 24.17
CA VAL A 428 -19.86 20.31 24.29
C VAL A 428 -20.73 19.35 25.11
N GLY A 429 -20.99 18.18 24.53
CA GLY A 429 -21.73 17.10 25.21
C GLY A 429 -20.96 16.55 26.39
N SER A 430 -21.70 16.09 27.41
CA SER A 430 -21.15 15.45 28.61
C SER A 430 -21.90 14.17 28.96
N CYS A 431 -21.20 13.22 29.58
CA CYS A 431 -21.82 11.99 30.05
C CYS A 431 -22.72 12.29 31.25
N GLU A 432 -24.04 12.21 31.05
CA GLU A 432 -25.05 12.42 32.11
C GLU A 432 -25.48 11.09 32.75
N ARG A 433 -25.39 9.99 32.02
CA ARG A 433 -25.76 8.66 32.50
C ARG A 433 -24.56 7.71 32.45
N PRO A 434 -23.60 7.79 33.39
CA PRO A 434 -22.47 6.87 33.46
C PRO A 434 -22.95 5.45 33.81
N GLY A 435 -22.14 4.44 33.42
CA GLY A 435 -22.44 3.04 33.73
C GLY A 435 -22.41 2.15 32.46
N THR A 436 -22.79 0.88 32.64
CA THR A 436 -22.66 -0.18 31.62
C THR A 436 -23.97 -0.72 31.08
N GLY A 437 -25.10 -0.19 31.59
CA GLY A 437 -26.43 -0.60 31.18
C GLY A 437 -26.90 0.05 29.87
N PRO A 438 -28.03 -0.39 29.34
CA PRO A 438 -28.62 0.22 28.15
C PRO A 438 -28.84 1.72 28.33
N GLY A 439 -28.44 2.52 27.34
CA GLY A 439 -28.59 3.97 27.39
C GLY A 439 -27.64 4.68 28.36
N GLN A 440 -26.58 4.05 28.81
CA GLN A 440 -25.49 4.63 29.59
C GLN A 440 -24.22 4.81 28.76
N CYS A 441 -23.30 5.70 29.20
CA CYS A 441 -22.12 6.10 28.42
C CYS A 441 -21.10 4.98 28.21
N GLY A 442 -21.22 3.88 28.96
CA GLY A 442 -20.38 2.69 28.79
C GLY A 442 -19.30 2.53 29.85
N PRO A 443 -18.66 1.35 29.88
CA PRO A 443 -17.66 1.01 30.89
C PRO A 443 -16.48 1.98 30.89
N GLY A 444 -16.11 2.45 32.09
CA GLY A 444 -14.96 3.34 32.29
C GLY A 444 -15.21 4.81 31.95
N VAL A 445 -16.36 5.17 31.38
CA VAL A 445 -16.69 6.57 31.10
C VAL A 445 -17.22 7.24 32.38
N ALA A 446 -16.50 8.26 32.84
CA ALA A 446 -16.82 8.98 34.07
C ALA A 446 -18.05 9.88 33.89
N ALA A 447 -18.78 10.13 34.99
CA ALA A 447 -19.83 11.16 35.04
C ALA A 447 -19.23 12.53 34.68
N GLY A 448 -19.90 13.28 33.81
CA GLY A 448 -19.43 14.59 33.36
C GLY A 448 -18.23 14.55 32.37
N ALA A 449 -17.76 13.37 31.95
CA ALA A 449 -16.79 13.29 30.88
C ALA A 449 -17.30 14.04 29.64
N GLN A 450 -16.45 14.85 29.03
CA GLN A 450 -16.82 15.73 27.91
C GLN A 450 -16.48 15.13 26.55
N LEU A 451 -17.32 15.38 25.57
CA LEU A 451 -17.05 15.08 24.17
C LEU A 451 -16.12 16.16 23.56
N ALA A 452 -14.92 16.27 24.10
CA ALA A 452 -13.92 17.24 23.66
C ALA A 452 -12.56 16.53 23.48
N PHE A 453 -12.02 16.57 22.27
CA PHE A 453 -10.85 15.80 21.88
C PHE A 453 -9.83 16.63 21.10
N GLN A 454 -8.54 16.35 21.29
CA GLN A 454 -7.47 16.85 20.44
C GLN A 454 -7.30 15.96 19.21
N VAL A 455 -7.22 16.59 18.06
CA VAL A 455 -6.89 15.91 16.79
C VAL A 455 -5.56 16.43 16.29
N MET A 456 -4.54 15.61 16.36
CA MET A 456 -3.27 15.89 15.72
C MET A 456 -3.33 15.38 14.27
N TYR A 457 -3.05 16.27 13.30
CA TYR A 457 -3.12 15.91 11.89
C TYR A 457 -1.91 16.43 11.11
N SER A 458 -1.55 15.74 10.03
CA SER A 458 -0.47 16.15 9.16
C SER A 458 -0.81 17.46 8.45
N SER A 459 -0.03 18.51 8.72
CA SER A 459 -0.10 19.80 8.06
C SER A 459 0.76 19.81 6.80
N GLY A 460 0.52 20.79 5.91
CA GLY A 460 1.25 20.92 4.64
C GLY A 460 0.45 20.43 3.43
N SER A 461 -0.60 19.63 3.64
CA SER A 461 -1.57 19.28 2.61
C SER A 461 -2.88 20.05 2.82
N PRO A 462 -3.27 20.93 1.87
CA PRO A 462 -4.57 21.61 1.90
C PRO A 462 -5.73 20.62 2.01
N ARG A 463 -5.65 19.50 1.32
CA ARG A 463 -6.67 18.44 1.33
C ARG A 463 -6.91 17.88 2.73
N ILE A 464 -5.86 17.52 3.46
CA ILE A 464 -5.99 16.98 4.84
C ILE A 464 -6.58 18.05 5.76
N THR A 465 -6.11 19.29 5.65
CA THR A 465 -6.60 20.40 6.45
C THR A 465 -8.10 20.65 6.21
N LEU A 466 -8.56 20.68 4.97
CA LEU A 466 -9.97 20.84 4.61
C LEU A 466 -10.83 19.67 5.13
N SER A 467 -10.33 18.44 5.06
CA SER A 467 -11.01 17.25 5.59
C SER A 467 -11.19 17.33 7.09
N MET A 468 -10.17 17.78 7.84
CA MET A 468 -10.25 17.94 9.29
C MET A 468 -11.18 19.09 9.70
N GLN A 469 -11.19 20.20 8.97
CA GLN A 469 -12.11 21.30 9.19
C GLN A 469 -13.56 20.91 8.91
N GLN A 470 -13.81 20.12 7.86
CA GLN A 470 -15.13 19.55 7.56
C GLN A 470 -15.59 18.66 8.72
N LEU A 471 -14.74 17.73 9.19
CA LEU A 471 -15.04 16.86 10.33
C LEU A 471 -15.34 17.69 11.61
N GLN A 472 -14.52 18.70 11.91
CA GLN A 472 -14.73 19.60 13.06
C GLN A 472 -16.10 20.30 12.99
N SER A 473 -16.46 20.82 11.82
CA SER A 473 -17.77 21.47 11.59
C SER A 473 -18.93 20.47 11.80
N SER A 474 -18.79 19.25 11.29
CA SER A 474 -19.81 18.20 11.45
C SER A 474 -19.91 17.71 12.89
N ALA A 475 -18.79 17.55 13.58
CA ALA A 475 -18.72 17.15 14.98
C ALA A 475 -19.42 18.14 15.91
N THR A 476 -19.28 19.44 15.66
CA THR A 476 -19.98 20.50 16.40
C THR A 476 -21.50 20.33 16.36
N LYS A 477 -22.07 19.91 15.20
CA LYS A 477 -23.52 19.66 15.07
C LYS A 477 -24.02 18.50 15.97
N ALA A 478 -23.12 17.58 16.32
CA ALA A 478 -23.41 16.45 17.20
C ALA A 478 -23.04 16.71 18.67
N GLY A 479 -22.57 17.90 19.02
CA GLY A 479 -22.11 18.25 20.38
C GLY A 479 -20.71 17.74 20.70
N ILE A 480 -19.88 17.43 19.67
CA ILE A 480 -18.49 17.03 19.83
C ILE A 480 -17.58 18.20 19.47
N LYS A 481 -16.66 18.55 20.36
CA LYS A 481 -15.62 19.54 20.11
C LYS A 481 -14.33 18.84 19.68
N LEU A 482 -13.80 19.22 18.51
CA LEU A 482 -12.49 18.79 18.04
C LEU A 482 -11.53 19.98 18.06
N ASP A 483 -10.41 19.85 18.77
CA ASP A 483 -9.32 20.83 18.81
C ASP A 483 -8.23 20.38 17.82
N LEU A 484 -8.18 21.04 16.66
CA LEU A 484 -7.30 20.65 15.56
C LEU A 484 -5.87 21.17 15.79
N ARG A 485 -4.88 20.28 15.69
CA ARG A 485 -3.44 20.55 15.84
C ARG A 485 -2.68 20.05 14.61
N GLY A 486 -2.33 20.96 13.72
CA GLY A 486 -1.46 20.65 12.58
C GLY A 486 -0.02 20.44 13.02
N ALA A 487 0.63 19.38 12.51
CA ALA A 487 2.04 19.08 12.74
C ALA A 487 2.66 18.43 11.49
N PRO A 488 4.00 18.43 11.33
CA PRO A 488 4.65 17.69 10.25
C PRO A 488 4.28 16.21 10.25
N PHE A 489 4.23 15.59 9.07
CA PHE A 489 3.87 14.18 8.91
C PHE A 489 4.62 13.24 9.88
N ASN A 490 5.97 13.34 9.93
CA ASN A 490 6.79 12.49 10.79
C ASN A 490 6.49 12.70 12.29
N THR A 491 6.06 13.88 12.69
CA THR A 491 5.64 14.15 14.08
C THR A 491 4.32 13.44 14.37
N VAL A 492 3.36 13.49 13.44
CA VAL A 492 2.05 12.86 13.63
C VAL A 492 2.19 11.34 13.71
N ILE A 493 2.87 10.72 12.74
CA ILE A 493 3.02 9.26 12.67
C ILE A 493 3.88 8.73 13.82
N GLY A 494 4.93 9.46 14.22
CA GLY A 494 5.80 9.09 15.34
C GLY A 494 5.17 9.32 16.73
N THR A 495 4.07 10.09 16.82
CA THR A 495 3.32 10.28 18.05
C THR A 495 2.13 9.33 18.14
N ALA A 496 1.41 9.12 17.04
CA ALA A 496 0.24 8.23 16.98
C ALA A 496 0.68 6.76 16.80
N ILE A 497 1.40 6.23 17.78
CA ILE A 497 1.91 4.85 17.83
C ILE A 497 1.21 4.02 18.91
N PRO A 498 1.23 2.69 18.82
CA PRO A 498 0.77 1.84 19.92
C PRO A 498 1.51 2.18 21.21
N CYS A 499 0.81 2.19 22.30
CA CYS A 499 1.36 2.59 23.59
C CYS A 499 0.75 1.81 24.75
N ASP A 500 1.50 1.66 25.86
CA ASP A 500 1.00 1.03 27.07
C ASP A 500 0.14 1.99 27.88
N ALA A 501 -1.02 1.54 28.32
CA ALA A 501 -1.93 2.33 29.13
C ALA A 501 -1.22 2.87 30.41
N GLY A 502 -1.31 4.18 30.61
CA GLY A 502 -0.71 4.85 31.76
C GLY A 502 0.74 5.28 31.56
N LYS A 503 1.35 5.05 30.41
CA LYS A 503 2.66 5.60 30.05
C LYS A 503 2.55 7.03 29.51
N PRO A 504 3.60 7.88 29.64
CA PRO A 504 3.57 9.27 29.17
C PRO A 504 3.34 9.41 27.65
N ASP A 505 3.81 8.47 26.85
CA ASP A 505 3.62 8.38 25.40
C ASP A 505 2.18 8.07 24.98
N CYS A 506 1.34 7.61 25.90
CA CYS A 506 -0.08 7.34 25.68
C CYS A 506 -1.03 8.56 25.83
N ASN A 507 -0.51 9.77 25.88
CA ASN A 507 -1.34 10.97 26.10
C ASN A 507 -1.94 11.57 24.83
N TRP A 508 -1.58 11.12 23.63
CA TRP A 508 -2.23 11.54 22.40
C TRP A 508 -3.66 10.98 22.32
N GLU A 509 -4.59 11.69 21.65
CA GLU A 509 -6.01 11.32 21.64
C GLU A 509 -6.44 10.80 20.26
N ILE A 510 -6.36 11.64 19.21
CA ILE A 510 -6.70 11.29 17.82
C ILE A 510 -5.53 11.66 16.92
N GLY A 511 -5.13 10.74 16.04
CA GLY A 511 -4.03 10.94 15.10
C GLY A 511 -4.46 10.72 13.65
N ASN A 512 -4.18 11.70 12.77
CA ASN A 512 -4.41 11.60 11.33
C ASN A 512 -3.18 12.06 10.55
N TRP A 513 -2.41 11.11 10.06
CA TRP A 513 -1.22 11.42 9.23
C TRP A 513 -1.56 11.68 7.74
N GLY A 514 -2.86 11.58 7.37
CA GLY A 514 -3.33 11.89 6.01
C GLY A 514 -3.35 10.71 5.05
N GLY A 515 -3.10 9.52 5.56
CA GLY A 515 -3.15 8.23 4.88
C GLY A 515 -3.80 7.18 5.77
N GLY A 516 -3.57 5.93 5.44
CA GLY A 516 -4.00 4.78 6.21
C GLY A 516 -2.98 3.66 6.08
N TRP A 517 -3.38 2.53 5.53
CA TRP A 517 -2.53 1.38 5.31
C TRP A 517 -2.52 0.99 3.83
N VAL A 518 -1.34 0.99 3.23
CA VAL A 518 -1.09 0.35 1.94
C VAL A 518 -0.77 -1.12 2.23
N PHE A 519 -1.51 -2.04 1.64
CA PHE A 519 -1.30 -3.48 1.84
C PHE A 519 -0.04 -3.95 1.09
N ALA A 520 1.12 -3.68 1.70
CA ALA A 520 2.45 -4.08 1.25
C ALA A 520 3.40 -4.12 2.45
N PRO A 521 3.94 -5.29 2.80
CA PRO A 521 3.94 -6.58 2.07
C PRO A 521 2.81 -7.56 2.44
N ASP A 522 1.80 -7.18 3.17
CA ASP A 522 0.61 -7.97 3.48
C ASP A 522 -0.44 -7.87 2.35
N PHE A 523 -0.10 -8.40 1.19
CA PHE A 523 -0.84 -8.21 -0.06
C PHE A 523 -2.23 -8.87 -0.11
N TYR A 524 -2.55 -9.75 0.83
CA TYR A 524 -3.90 -10.25 1.08
C TYR A 524 -4.49 -9.49 2.26
N PRO A 525 -5.58 -8.71 2.08
CA PRO A 525 -5.99 -7.68 3.03
C PRO A 525 -6.74 -8.26 4.23
N THR A 526 -6.07 -9.02 5.06
CA THR A 526 -6.61 -9.72 6.24
C THR A 526 -6.51 -8.94 7.54
N GLY A 527 -5.75 -7.84 7.56
CA GLY A 527 -5.75 -6.83 8.61
C GLY A 527 -5.04 -7.21 9.92
N GLU A 528 -4.33 -8.33 9.97
CA GLU A 528 -3.59 -8.75 11.17
C GLU A 528 -2.60 -7.70 11.65
N GLN A 529 -1.95 -7.00 10.74
CA GLN A 529 -0.92 -6.00 11.09
C GLN A 529 -1.49 -4.71 11.68
N ILE A 530 -2.71 -4.34 11.30
CA ILE A 530 -3.30 -3.03 11.63
C ILE A 530 -4.47 -3.09 12.60
N PHE A 531 -5.15 -4.24 12.71
CA PHE A 531 -6.32 -4.40 13.58
C PHE A 531 -6.20 -5.55 14.58
N GLY A 532 -5.22 -6.45 14.42
CA GLY A 532 -4.94 -7.51 15.38
C GLY A 532 -4.56 -6.93 16.74
N THR A 533 -5.12 -7.49 17.82
CA THR A 533 -4.78 -7.05 19.19
C THR A 533 -3.28 -7.22 19.46
N GLY A 534 -2.60 -6.13 19.79
CA GLY A 534 -1.17 -6.11 20.07
C GLY A 534 -0.26 -6.08 18.84
N ALA A 535 -0.82 -5.99 17.63
CA ALA A 535 -0.03 -5.83 16.41
C ALA A 535 0.71 -4.48 16.39
N GLY A 536 1.92 -4.48 15.83
CA GLY A 536 2.82 -3.32 15.85
C GLY A 536 2.31 -2.09 15.11
N SER A 537 1.46 -2.29 14.10
CA SER A 537 0.82 -1.20 13.34
C SER A 537 -0.62 -0.90 13.78
N ASN A 538 -1.10 -1.51 14.87
CA ASN A 538 -2.37 -1.17 15.50
C ASN A 538 -2.21 0.09 16.37
N GLN A 539 -2.00 1.23 15.72
CA GLN A 539 -1.61 2.48 16.35
C GLN A 539 -2.59 2.96 17.42
N GLY A 540 -3.90 2.74 17.23
CA GLY A 540 -4.94 3.09 18.21
C GLY A 540 -5.03 2.13 19.39
N SER A 541 -4.23 1.07 19.44
CA SER A 541 -4.32 -0.01 20.44
C SER A 541 -5.74 -0.55 20.56
N PHE A 542 -6.44 -0.67 19.42
CA PHE A 542 -7.78 -1.25 19.36
C PHE A 542 -7.72 -2.74 19.68
N SER A 543 -8.73 -3.26 20.38
CA SER A 543 -8.81 -4.68 20.73
C SER A 543 -10.28 -5.13 20.70
N ASP A 544 -10.54 -6.16 19.91
CA ASP A 544 -11.85 -6.79 19.79
C ASP A 544 -11.67 -8.29 19.51
N PRO A 545 -12.04 -9.18 20.48
CA PRO A 545 -11.82 -10.62 20.35
C PRO A 545 -12.52 -11.27 19.15
N GLU A 546 -13.65 -10.72 18.69
CA GLU A 546 -14.36 -11.27 17.54
C GLU A 546 -13.67 -10.85 16.24
N LEU A 547 -13.15 -9.62 16.16
CA LEU A 547 -12.34 -9.19 15.02
C LEU A 547 -11.05 -10.03 14.93
N ASP A 548 -10.37 -10.25 16.06
CA ASP A 548 -9.18 -11.11 16.13
C ASP A 548 -9.50 -12.53 15.63
N ARG A 549 -10.63 -13.10 16.06
CA ARG A 549 -11.07 -14.43 15.61
C ARG A 549 -11.31 -14.48 14.09
N LEU A 550 -11.91 -13.42 13.53
CA LEU A 550 -12.18 -13.32 12.10
C LEU A 550 -10.88 -13.13 11.30
N ILE A 551 -9.94 -12.33 11.80
CA ILE A 551 -8.60 -12.20 11.23
C ILE A 551 -7.91 -13.58 11.17
N VAL A 552 -7.88 -14.30 12.31
CA VAL A 552 -7.29 -15.65 12.35
C VAL A 552 -8.00 -16.61 11.38
N ALA A 553 -9.32 -16.50 11.21
CA ALA A 553 -10.04 -17.34 10.26
C ALA A 553 -9.58 -17.12 8.80
N THR A 554 -9.19 -15.91 8.42
CA THR A 554 -8.65 -15.63 7.08
C THR A 554 -7.26 -16.24 6.86
N GLN A 555 -6.47 -16.42 7.93
CA GLN A 555 -5.13 -17.03 7.86
C GLN A 555 -5.17 -18.53 7.63
N HIS A 556 -6.29 -19.17 7.97
CA HIS A 556 -6.45 -20.62 7.92
C HIS A 556 -7.45 -21.12 6.85
N SER A 557 -8.01 -20.22 6.04
CA SER A 557 -9.02 -20.55 5.04
C SER A 557 -8.77 -19.84 3.71
N ASP A 558 -8.77 -20.61 2.62
CA ASP A 558 -8.76 -20.07 1.26
C ASP A 558 -10.15 -19.61 0.79
N SER A 559 -11.18 -19.77 1.65
CA SER A 559 -12.55 -19.41 1.34
C SER A 559 -12.75 -17.89 1.32
N PRO A 560 -13.34 -17.31 0.26
CA PRO A 560 -13.67 -15.90 0.21
C PRO A 560 -14.64 -15.46 1.32
N GLU A 561 -15.46 -16.38 1.86
CA GLU A 561 -16.39 -16.10 2.95
C GLU A 561 -15.67 -15.67 4.24
N ALA A 562 -14.47 -16.19 4.51
CA ALA A 562 -13.68 -15.79 5.68
C ALA A 562 -13.31 -14.30 5.58
N LEU A 563 -12.76 -13.86 4.43
CA LEU A 563 -12.43 -12.46 4.21
C LEU A 563 -13.67 -11.56 4.21
N GLN A 564 -14.78 -12.01 3.62
CA GLN A 564 -16.04 -11.27 3.62
C GLN A 564 -16.61 -11.11 5.03
N ALA A 565 -16.53 -12.14 5.88
CA ALA A 565 -16.98 -12.05 7.27
C ALA A 565 -16.15 -11.02 8.07
N TYR A 566 -14.82 -11.05 7.90
CA TYR A 566 -13.92 -10.05 8.44
C TYR A 566 -14.26 -8.63 7.95
N ALA A 567 -14.43 -8.45 6.63
CA ALA A 567 -14.75 -7.16 6.04
C ALA A 567 -16.07 -6.59 6.58
N ARG A 568 -17.14 -7.40 6.63
CA ARG A 568 -18.45 -6.96 7.19
C ARG A 568 -18.35 -6.58 8.66
N TYR A 569 -17.70 -7.41 9.47
CA TYR A 569 -17.57 -7.13 10.90
C TYR A 569 -16.73 -5.89 11.17
N GLY A 570 -15.59 -5.73 10.48
CA GLY A 570 -14.72 -4.56 10.59
C GLY A 570 -15.40 -3.26 10.16
N SER A 571 -16.23 -3.30 9.11
CA SER A 571 -17.05 -2.15 8.72
C SER A 571 -18.06 -1.73 9.79
N GLN A 572 -18.68 -2.69 10.48
CA GLN A 572 -19.68 -2.43 11.54
C GLN A 572 -19.05 -2.01 12.87
N THR A 573 -17.90 -2.60 13.21
CA THR A 573 -17.19 -2.37 14.48
C THR A 573 -16.46 -1.03 14.49
N VAL A 574 -16.08 -0.53 13.31
CA VAL A 574 -15.36 0.75 13.12
C VAL A 574 -14.11 0.80 14.03
N PRO A 575 -13.10 -0.06 13.79
CA PRO A 575 -11.87 -0.10 14.60
C PRO A 575 -11.06 1.21 14.49
N VAL A 576 -11.20 1.88 13.38
CA VAL A 576 -10.65 3.18 13.02
C VAL A 576 -11.73 4.02 12.36
N ILE A 577 -11.53 5.31 12.16
CA ILE A 577 -12.50 6.16 11.45
C ILE A 577 -12.08 6.24 9.97
N TRP A 578 -12.91 5.67 9.10
CA TRP A 578 -12.65 5.60 7.68
C TRP A 578 -12.69 6.96 7.00
N GLN A 579 -11.78 7.18 6.08
CA GLN A 579 -11.69 8.38 5.26
C GLN A 579 -11.70 8.00 3.77
N PRO A 580 -12.00 8.95 2.86
CA PRO A 580 -11.90 8.67 1.43
C PRO A 580 -10.53 8.13 1.06
N SER A 581 -10.47 7.05 0.30
CA SER A 581 -9.28 6.62 -0.42
C SER A 581 -9.13 7.51 -1.65
N VAL A 582 -8.27 8.53 -1.53
CA VAL A 582 -7.92 9.39 -2.67
C VAL A 582 -6.88 8.69 -3.53
N ASP A 583 -6.78 9.11 -4.78
CA ASP A 583 -5.71 8.63 -5.65
C ASP A 583 -4.35 8.93 -5.01
N TYR A 584 -3.36 8.08 -5.25
CA TYR A 584 -2.01 8.29 -4.73
C TYR A 584 -1.43 9.57 -5.33
N GLN A 585 -1.48 9.67 -6.64
CA GLN A 585 -1.13 10.90 -7.36
C GLN A 585 -1.76 10.95 -8.75
N GLU A 586 -1.92 12.17 -9.28
CA GLU A 586 -2.27 12.47 -10.67
C GLU A 586 -0.97 12.65 -11.45
N THR A 587 -0.53 11.56 -12.09
CA THR A 587 0.82 11.44 -12.65
C THR A 587 0.90 12.00 -14.05
N GLU A 588 1.86 12.86 -14.30
CA GLU A 588 2.23 13.39 -15.60
C GLU A 588 3.39 12.58 -16.20
N ILE A 589 3.15 11.95 -17.34
CA ILE A 589 4.11 11.11 -18.04
C ILE A 589 4.48 11.77 -19.35
N ALA A 590 5.77 12.01 -19.60
CA ALA A 590 6.26 12.64 -20.83
C ALA A 590 5.75 11.90 -22.07
N ASN A 591 5.23 12.63 -23.06
CA ASN A 591 4.54 12.05 -24.22
C ASN A 591 5.43 11.10 -25.06
N ASN A 592 6.75 11.28 -25.02
CA ASN A 592 7.74 10.43 -25.70
C ASN A 592 8.25 9.27 -24.85
N LEU A 593 7.86 9.16 -23.56
CA LEU A 593 8.17 8.04 -22.68
C LEU A 593 7.00 7.04 -22.69
N LYS A 594 7.31 5.75 -22.78
CA LYS A 594 6.36 4.64 -22.80
C LYS A 594 6.76 3.58 -21.77
N GLY A 595 5.85 2.64 -21.48
CA GLY A 595 6.08 1.55 -20.53
C GLY A 595 5.85 1.95 -19.07
N VAL A 596 5.40 3.18 -18.80
CA VAL A 596 5.09 3.65 -17.43
C VAL A 596 3.75 3.11 -16.93
N THR A 597 2.85 2.73 -17.82
CA THR A 597 1.51 2.20 -17.49
C THR A 597 1.38 0.73 -17.87
N PRO A 598 0.51 -0.02 -17.18
CA PRO A 598 -0.29 0.34 -16.04
C PRO A 598 0.54 0.46 -14.76
N GLN A 599 0.21 1.45 -13.92
CA GLN A 599 0.87 1.66 -12.65
C GLN A 599 0.56 0.54 -11.65
N SER A 600 1.55 0.14 -10.83
CA SER A 600 1.34 -0.84 -9.76
C SER A 600 0.49 -0.27 -8.62
N PRO A 601 -0.56 -0.97 -8.16
CA PRO A 601 -1.36 -0.52 -7.03
C PRO A 601 -0.63 -0.62 -5.68
N TYR A 602 0.56 -1.23 -5.66
CA TYR A 602 1.45 -1.30 -4.49
C TYR A 602 2.55 -0.23 -4.53
N LEU A 603 2.43 0.72 -5.46
CA LEU A 603 3.30 1.87 -5.63
C LEU A 603 4.74 1.54 -6.03
N ASN A 604 5.06 0.28 -6.32
CA ASN A 604 6.36 -0.06 -6.89
C ASN A 604 6.45 0.40 -8.35
N ILE A 605 7.61 0.93 -8.71
CA ILE A 605 7.92 1.37 -10.06
C ILE A 605 8.79 0.34 -10.77
N THR A 606 8.66 0.27 -12.09
CA THR A 606 9.42 -0.66 -12.94
C THR A 606 10.11 0.11 -14.08
N PRO A 607 11.13 0.95 -13.80
CA PRO A 607 11.79 1.75 -14.83
C PRO A 607 12.52 0.90 -15.88
N GLU A 608 12.74 -0.39 -15.65
CA GLU A 608 13.22 -1.35 -16.63
C GLU A 608 12.24 -1.57 -17.80
N ASP A 609 10.97 -1.27 -17.60
CA ASP A 609 9.93 -1.33 -18.65
C ASP A 609 9.82 -0.01 -19.44
N TRP A 610 10.47 1.06 -18.97
CA TRP A 610 10.36 2.38 -19.58
C TRP A 610 11.30 2.54 -20.78
N TYR A 611 10.78 3.14 -21.82
CA TYR A 611 11.55 3.38 -23.05
C TYR A 611 11.06 4.63 -23.80
N TYR A 612 11.97 5.26 -24.49
CA TYR A 612 11.63 6.35 -25.39
C TYR A 612 11.14 5.84 -26.74
N VAL A 613 10.27 6.63 -27.38
CA VAL A 613 9.84 6.45 -28.77
C VAL A 613 10.24 7.66 -29.59
N LYS A 614 10.54 7.42 -30.89
CA LYS A 614 10.84 8.50 -31.85
C LYS A 614 9.57 9.12 -32.37
#